data_bfc169f3d36bf384616cf93c11e3f77c
#
_entry.id   bfc169f3d36bf384616cf93c11e3f77c
#
_cell.length_a   1.000
_cell.length_b   1.000
_cell.length_c   1.000
_cell.angle_alpha   90.00
_cell.angle_beta   90.00
_cell.angle_gamma   90.00
#
_symmetry.space_group_name_H-M   'P 1'
#
loop_
_entity.id
_entity.type
_entity.pdbx_description
1 polymer ?
#
loop_
_entity_poly.entity_id
_entity_poly.type
_entity_poly.pdbx_seq_one_letter_code
_entity_poly.pdbx_strand_id
1 'polypeptide(L)'
;MSRSMGLILLLAALPGAPVDIVATPSFLTALVPFASYEPPPIYLDAQQGRFYVTEPDPSLPPEAAARQRRGHCRHSIAAMVAHETYPGHHLQLVTAQELGSEVRRHLWTPVMVEGWALYCEQLMAETGYYTTPEQRLFQLVNLLWRAIRVVLDVGLHTRGMTAREAVDYMVEHLPIERRSAEAEVRRYCAWPTYQLCYAVGRRDLLSLREDYRAAAGDGFELRRFHDALLGYGGLPVSLARWGMGLEERP
;
A
#
# COMPACT_ATOMS: atom_id res chain seq x y z
N MET A 1 -12.16 16.75 16.24
CA MET A 1 -11.66 15.62 15.42
C MET A 1 -12.22 15.76 14.01
N SER A 2 -11.38 15.61 12.97
CA SER A 2 -11.87 15.63 11.60
C SER A 2 -12.73 14.37 11.32
N ARG A 3 -13.67 14.46 10.34
CA ARG A 3 -14.50 13.31 9.94
C ARG A 3 -13.64 12.09 9.56
N SER A 4 -12.50 12.32 8.92
CA SER A 4 -11.55 11.26 8.54
C SER A 4 -10.93 10.57 9.75
N MET A 5 -10.53 11.32 10.79
CA MET A 5 -9.97 10.75 12.03
C MET A 5 -11.00 9.89 12.76
N GLY A 6 -12.25 10.34 12.86
CA GLY A 6 -13.33 9.54 13.45
C GLY A 6 -13.56 8.22 12.71
N LEU A 7 -13.47 8.24 11.37
CA LEU A 7 -13.61 7.04 10.56
C LEU A 7 -12.48 6.04 10.80
N ILE A 8 -11.23 6.50 10.86
CA ILE A 8 -10.07 5.63 11.10
C ILE A 8 -10.14 4.98 12.50
N LEU A 9 -10.54 5.72 13.52
CA LEU A 9 -10.75 5.17 14.89
C LEU A 9 -11.78 4.04 14.95
N LEU A 10 -12.76 4.03 14.04
CA LEU A 10 -13.70 2.92 13.90
C LEU A 10 -13.08 1.67 13.25
N LEU A 11 -11.94 1.82 12.58
CA LEU A 11 -11.30 0.75 11.81
C LEU A 11 -10.20 0.05 12.58
N ALA A 12 -9.41 0.75 13.40
CA ALA A 12 -8.31 0.19 14.19
C ALA A 12 -7.94 1.10 15.36
N ALA A 13 -7.22 0.56 16.35
CA ALA A 13 -6.54 1.36 17.35
C ALA A 13 -5.44 2.21 16.68
N LEU A 14 -5.29 3.46 17.12
CA LEU A 14 -4.28 4.35 16.57
C LEU A 14 -3.06 4.40 17.51
N PRO A 15 -1.85 4.16 16.98
CA PRO A 15 -0.63 4.42 17.71
C PRO A 15 -0.45 5.93 17.93
N GLY A 16 0.30 6.28 18.97
CA GLY A 16 0.60 7.70 19.28
C GLY A 16 1.62 8.37 18.35
N ALA A 17 2.23 7.62 17.44
CA ALA A 17 3.30 8.10 16.58
C ALA A 17 2.79 9.06 15.49
N PRO A 18 3.38 10.24 15.34
CA PRO A 18 3.05 11.17 14.26
C PRO A 18 3.66 10.74 12.93
N VAL A 19 3.11 11.28 11.83
CA VAL A 19 3.71 11.19 10.50
C VAL A 19 4.00 12.59 9.98
N ASP A 20 5.25 12.82 9.57
CA ASP A 20 5.65 14.06 8.92
C ASP A 20 5.45 13.94 7.41
N ILE A 21 4.91 15.00 6.82
CA ILE A 21 4.84 15.13 5.36
C ILE A 21 6.01 16.01 4.93
N VAL A 22 6.93 15.43 4.17
CA VAL A 22 8.17 16.08 3.77
C VAL A 22 8.44 15.92 2.27
N ALA A 23 9.17 16.86 1.68
CA ALA A 23 9.60 16.73 0.29
C ALA A 23 10.58 15.54 0.15
N THR A 24 10.45 14.78 -0.93
CA THR A 24 11.39 13.71 -1.25
C THR A 24 12.79 14.28 -1.46
N PRO A 25 13.82 13.78 -0.75
CA PRO A 25 15.19 14.21 -0.97
C PRO A 25 15.62 14.06 -2.44
N SER A 26 16.39 15.01 -2.96
CA SER A 26 16.74 15.07 -4.38
C SER A 26 17.40 13.79 -4.91
N PHE A 27 18.20 13.10 -4.11
CA PHE A 27 18.86 11.85 -4.49
C PHE A 27 17.88 10.66 -4.58
N LEU A 28 16.68 10.76 -4.01
CA LEU A 28 15.63 9.73 -4.07
C LEU A 28 14.60 9.98 -5.17
N THR A 29 14.50 11.19 -5.71
CA THR A 29 13.43 11.55 -6.66
C THR A 29 13.40 10.68 -7.92
N ALA A 30 14.55 10.14 -8.34
CA ALA A 30 14.64 9.22 -9.46
C ALA A 30 14.03 7.83 -9.18
N LEU A 31 13.97 7.44 -7.91
CA LEU A 31 13.45 6.14 -7.43
C LEU A 31 12.02 6.25 -6.90
N VAL A 32 11.66 7.43 -6.40
CA VAL A 32 10.35 7.74 -5.81
C VAL A 32 9.66 8.80 -6.68
N PRO A 33 8.99 8.42 -7.77
CA PRO A 33 8.44 9.40 -8.71
C PRO A 33 7.19 10.14 -8.19
N PHE A 34 6.52 9.60 -7.18
CA PHE A 34 5.27 10.16 -6.64
C PHE A 34 5.35 10.41 -5.14
N ALA A 35 5.38 9.34 -4.37
CA ALA A 35 5.45 9.39 -2.92
C ALA A 35 5.94 8.05 -2.37
N SER A 36 6.38 8.04 -1.12
CA SER A 36 6.69 6.83 -0.36
C SER A 36 6.59 7.09 1.13
N TYR A 37 6.37 6.02 1.90
CA TYR A 37 6.41 6.10 3.34
C TYR A 37 7.69 5.46 3.88
N GLU A 38 8.30 6.10 4.88
CA GLU A 38 9.42 5.59 5.66
C GLU A 38 8.99 5.44 7.13
N PRO A 39 9.03 4.21 7.68
CA PRO A 39 8.67 4.01 9.09
C PRO A 39 9.70 4.62 10.02
N PRO A 40 9.33 4.88 11.29
CA PRO A 40 10.30 5.23 12.32
C PRO A 40 11.40 4.16 12.44
N PRO A 41 12.63 4.55 12.77
CA PRO A 41 13.69 3.58 13.06
C PRO A 41 13.31 2.68 14.24
N ILE A 42 13.46 1.36 14.09
CA ILE A 42 12.99 0.37 15.06
C ILE A 42 13.69 0.48 16.44
N TYR A 43 14.94 0.93 16.45
CA TYR A 43 15.77 0.99 17.66
C TYR A 43 15.91 2.37 18.29
N LEU A 44 15.21 3.37 17.75
CA LEU A 44 15.20 4.71 18.31
C LEU A 44 13.88 4.98 19.03
N ASP A 45 13.95 5.76 20.12
CA ASP A 45 12.75 6.16 20.88
C ASP A 45 11.84 7.11 20.08
N ALA A 46 12.40 7.81 19.09
CA ALA A 46 11.63 8.71 18.22
C ALA A 46 10.78 7.91 17.23
N GLN A 47 9.51 7.78 17.55
CA GLN A 47 8.50 7.05 16.75
C GLN A 47 7.83 7.96 15.73
N GLN A 48 8.62 8.60 14.85
CA GLN A 48 8.14 9.54 13.84
C GLN A 48 8.30 8.97 12.43
N GLY A 49 7.20 8.66 11.76
CA GLY A 49 7.20 8.24 10.37
C GLY A 49 7.34 9.43 9.41
N ARG A 50 7.83 9.17 8.20
CA ARG A 50 7.96 10.18 7.14
C ARG A 50 7.18 9.78 5.91
N PHE A 51 6.30 10.64 5.47
CA PHE A 51 5.62 10.53 4.19
C PHE A 51 6.29 11.46 3.19
N TYR A 52 7.12 10.90 2.33
CA TYR A 52 7.80 11.64 1.28
C TYR A 52 6.84 11.93 0.14
N VAL A 53 6.81 13.18 -0.32
CA VAL A 53 6.06 13.61 -1.50
C VAL A 53 7.05 14.20 -2.51
N THR A 54 7.08 13.66 -3.71
CA THR A 54 7.98 14.14 -4.76
C THR A 54 7.35 15.32 -5.48
N GLU A 55 7.94 16.49 -5.31
CA GLU A 55 7.52 17.68 -6.05
C GLU A 55 7.92 17.60 -7.53
N PRO A 56 7.18 18.27 -8.42
CA PRO A 56 7.58 18.39 -9.82
C PRO A 56 8.96 19.05 -9.93
N ASP A 57 9.81 18.47 -10.77
CA ASP A 57 11.15 19.03 -11.03
C ASP A 57 11.04 20.43 -11.64
N PRO A 58 11.55 21.49 -10.95
CA PRO A 58 11.46 22.86 -11.43
C PRO A 58 12.30 23.14 -12.69
N SER A 59 13.25 22.27 -13.01
CA SER A 59 14.09 22.37 -14.22
C SER A 59 13.40 21.87 -15.48
N LEU A 60 12.26 21.19 -15.36
CA LEU A 60 11.53 20.66 -16.52
C LEU A 60 10.87 21.78 -17.34
N PRO A 61 10.82 21.60 -18.67
CA PRO A 61 10.00 22.47 -19.51
C PRO A 61 8.53 22.51 -19.02
N PRO A 62 7.82 23.65 -19.21
CA PRO A 62 6.47 23.83 -18.64
C PRO A 62 5.48 22.70 -18.94
N GLU A 63 5.52 22.15 -20.15
CA GLU A 63 4.66 21.02 -20.55
C GLU A 63 5.00 19.72 -19.79
N ALA A 64 6.27 19.41 -19.60
CA ALA A 64 6.72 18.24 -18.87
C ALA A 64 6.38 18.38 -17.38
N ALA A 65 6.58 19.54 -16.77
CA ALA A 65 6.17 19.85 -15.41
C ALA A 65 4.63 19.75 -15.24
N ALA A 66 3.86 20.20 -16.24
CA ALA A 66 2.40 20.05 -16.24
C ALA A 66 1.95 18.58 -16.32
N ARG A 67 2.67 17.74 -17.11
CA ARG A 67 2.43 16.29 -17.16
C ARG A 67 2.72 15.62 -15.81
N GLN A 68 3.85 15.95 -15.19
CA GLN A 68 4.21 15.42 -13.87
C GLN A 68 3.16 15.80 -12.81
N ARG A 69 2.71 17.07 -12.79
CA ARG A 69 1.63 17.51 -11.89
C ARG A 69 0.30 16.78 -12.09
N ARG A 70 -0.01 16.33 -13.32
CA ARG A 70 -1.21 15.51 -13.54
C ARG A 70 -1.15 14.16 -12.83
N GLY A 71 0.03 13.58 -12.65
CA GLY A 71 0.23 12.38 -11.84
C GLY A 71 -0.07 12.61 -10.34
N HIS A 72 0.11 13.85 -9.87
CA HIS A 72 -0.21 14.29 -8.50
C HIS A 72 -1.56 15.01 -8.40
N CYS A 73 -2.55 14.57 -9.16
CA CYS A 73 -3.83 15.25 -9.10
C CYS A 73 -4.50 15.08 -7.73
N ARG A 74 -5.24 16.12 -7.29
CA ARG A 74 -5.90 16.15 -5.98
C ARG A 74 -6.79 14.92 -5.69
N HIS A 75 -7.31 14.27 -6.73
CA HIS A 75 -8.18 13.11 -6.58
C HIS A 75 -7.40 11.82 -6.30
N SER A 76 -6.14 11.72 -6.76
CA SER A 76 -5.26 10.59 -6.47
C SER A 76 -4.69 10.65 -5.03
N ILE A 77 -4.57 11.85 -4.46
CA ILE A 77 -4.00 12.07 -3.12
C ILE A 77 -4.77 11.27 -2.06
N ALA A 78 -6.10 11.22 -2.15
CA ALA A 78 -6.91 10.51 -1.16
C ALA A 78 -6.53 9.00 -1.05
N ALA A 79 -6.36 8.33 -2.18
CA ALA A 79 -5.95 6.93 -2.21
C ALA A 79 -4.48 6.76 -1.76
N MET A 80 -3.61 7.67 -2.15
CA MET A 80 -2.20 7.68 -1.73
C MET A 80 -2.06 7.85 -0.22
N VAL A 81 -2.77 8.79 0.39
CA VAL A 81 -2.79 8.99 1.84
C VAL A 81 -3.31 7.75 2.57
N ALA A 82 -4.38 7.12 2.07
CA ALA A 82 -4.92 5.89 2.64
C ALA A 82 -3.92 4.72 2.58
N HIS A 83 -3.08 4.67 1.53
CA HIS A 83 -2.05 3.66 1.33
C HIS A 83 -0.83 3.89 2.22
N GLU A 84 -0.27 5.10 2.17
CA GLU A 84 1.04 5.40 2.79
C GLU A 84 0.93 5.74 4.29
N THR A 85 -0.18 6.34 4.72
CA THR A 85 -0.31 6.82 6.09
C THR A 85 -1.36 6.04 6.88
N TYR A 86 -2.53 6.63 7.15
CA TYR A 86 -3.63 6.02 7.87
C TYR A 86 -4.79 5.68 6.95
N PRO A 87 -5.31 4.45 6.99
CA PRO A 87 -4.96 3.30 7.82
C PRO A 87 -3.85 2.39 7.25
N GLY A 88 -3.10 2.82 6.23
CA GLY A 88 -2.12 2.03 5.48
C GLY A 88 -0.81 1.75 6.22
N HIS A 89 0.31 1.97 5.52
CA HIS A 89 1.65 1.61 5.98
C HIS A 89 2.03 2.18 7.34
N HIS A 90 1.75 3.46 7.59
CA HIS A 90 2.13 4.09 8.85
C HIS A 90 1.47 3.39 10.04
N LEU A 91 0.14 3.20 10.00
CA LEU A 91 -0.57 2.49 11.06
C LEU A 91 0.00 1.10 11.30
N GLN A 92 0.17 0.30 10.24
CA GLN A 92 0.65 -1.07 10.34
C GLN A 92 2.06 -1.17 10.93
N LEU A 93 2.99 -0.40 10.37
CA LEU A 93 4.41 -0.52 10.70
C LEU A 93 4.72 0.05 12.10
N VAL A 94 4.05 1.13 12.50
CA VAL A 94 4.19 1.65 13.86
C VAL A 94 3.56 0.69 14.88
N THR A 95 2.37 0.15 14.61
CA THR A 95 1.76 -0.87 15.47
C THR A 95 2.68 -2.09 15.62
N ALA A 96 3.32 -2.53 14.53
CA ALA A 96 4.28 -3.64 14.59
C ALA A 96 5.49 -3.33 15.51
N GLN A 97 5.95 -2.07 15.54
CA GLN A 97 7.06 -1.64 16.40
C GLN A 97 6.69 -1.59 17.89
N GLU A 98 5.43 -1.40 18.20
CA GLU A 98 4.92 -1.40 19.59
C GLU A 98 4.74 -2.82 20.16
N LEU A 99 4.86 -3.88 19.32
CA LEU A 99 4.71 -5.25 19.76
C LEU A 99 5.88 -5.68 20.66
N GLY A 100 5.58 -6.43 21.73
CA GLY A 100 6.57 -6.91 22.69
C GLY A 100 7.52 -7.99 22.15
N SER A 101 7.27 -8.54 20.95
CA SER A 101 8.11 -9.56 20.33
C SER A 101 9.10 -8.93 19.35
N GLU A 102 10.40 -9.07 19.58
CA GLU A 102 11.45 -8.59 18.66
C GLU A 102 11.29 -9.20 17.26
N VAL A 103 10.92 -10.48 17.16
CA VAL A 103 10.68 -11.14 15.87
C VAL A 103 9.57 -10.43 15.10
N ARG A 104 8.45 -10.11 15.74
CA ARG A 104 7.32 -9.41 15.08
C ARG A 104 7.64 -7.97 14.73
N ARG A 105 8.51 -7.31 15.48
CA ARG A 105 8.97 -5.94 15.21
C ARG A 105 9.85 -5.84 13.97
N HIS A 106 10.66 -6.86 13.70
CA HIS A 106 11.65 -6.87 12.63
C HIS A 106 11.21 -7.64 11.39
N LEU A 107 10.44 -8.71 11.58
CA LEU A 107 10.00 -9.54 10.47
C LEU A 107 8.83 -8.88 9.75
N TRP A 108 9.01 -8.66 8.47
CA TRP A 108 7.92 -8.20 7.60
C TRP A 108 8.01 -8.92 6.25
N THR A 109 6.86 -9.13 5.63
CA THR A 109 6.77 -9.70 4.29
C THR A 109 6.10 -8.71 3.36
N PRO A 110 6.61 -8.53 2.12
CA PRO A 110 5.98 -7.64 1.16
C PRO A 110 4.49 -7.95 0.94
N VAL A 111 4.12 -9.25 0.96
CA VAL A 111 2.73 -9.69 0.79
C VAL A 111 1.82 -9.15 1.90
N MET A 112 2.29 -9.15 3.15
CA MET A 112 1.52 -8.58 4.25
C MET A 112 1.49 -7.04 4.20
N VAL A 113 2.65 -6.40 3.99
CA VAL A 113 2.77 -4.94 4.08
C VAL A 113 2.08 -4.24 2.91
N GLU A 114 2.39 -4.62 1.68
CA GLU A 114 1.78 -4.01 0.50
C GLU A 114 0.33 -4.48 0.30
N GLY A 115 0.05 -5.72 0.69
CA GLY A 115 -1.31 -6.25 0.71
C GLY A 115 -2.22 -5.47 1.65
N TRP A 116 -1.74 -5.14 2.86
CA TRP A 116 -2.46 -4.31 3.83
C TRP A 116 -2.76 -2.92 3.27
N ALA A 117 -1.75 -2.23 2.73
CA ALA A 117 -1.93 -0.89 2.20
C ALA A 117 -2.94 -0.86 1.03
N LEU A 118 -2.88 -1.84 0.12
CA LEU A 118 -3.86 -1.95 -0.96
C LEU A 118 -5.25 -2.38 -0.47
N TYR A 119 -5.34 -3.20 0.58
CA TYR A 119 -6.58 -3.52 1.27
C TYR A 119 -7.19 -2.26 1.90
N CYS A 120 -6.37 -1.39 2.50
CA CYS A 120 -6.81 -0.13 3.09
C CYS A 120 -7.38 0.83 2.05
N GLU A 121 -6.83 0.90 0.84
CA GLU A 121 -7.44 1.69 -0.24
C GLU A 121 -8.89 1.25 -0.51
N GLN A 122 -9.17 -0.05 -0.52
CA GLN A 122 -10.54 -0.56 -0.68
C GLN A 122 -11.38 -0.32 0.56
N LEU A 123 -10.85 -0.58 1.74
CA LEU A 123 -11.55 -0.37 3.02
C LEU A 123 -12.06 1.07 3.14
N MET A 124 -11.24 2.04 2.73
CA MET A 124 -11.63 3.45 2.70
C MET A 124 -12.77 3.74 1.71
N ALA A 125 -12.85 2.97 0.62
CA ALA A 125 -14.02 3.04 -0.28
C ALA A 125 -15.29 2.45 0.36
N GLU A 126 -15.17 1.32 1.04
CA GLU A 126 -16.29 0.66 1.73
C GLU A 126 -16.88 1.54 2.85
N THR A 127 -16.06 2.40 3.44
CA THR A 127 -16.46 3.31 4.53
C THR A 127 -16.89 4.71 4.08
N GLY A 128 -16.92 4.98 2.77
CA GLY A 128 -17.34 6.27 2.22
C GLY A 128 -16.33 7.41 2.38
N TYR A 129 -15.04 7.08 2.53
CA TYR A 129 -13.96 8.07 2.61
C TYR A 129 -13.80 8.86 1.31
N TYR A 130 -13.91 8.19 0.17
CA TYR A 130 -13.86 8.84 -1.14
C TYR A 130 -15.19 9.53 -1.41
N THR A 131 -15.20 10.85 -1.38
CA THR A 131 -16.41 11.66 -1.46
C THR A 131 -16.78 12.08 -2.88
N THR A 132 -15.90 11.84 -3.86
CA THR A 132 -16.17 12.15 -5.27
C THR A 132 -15.93 10.95 -6.17
N PRO A 133 -16.65 10.85 -7.32
CA PRO A 133 -16.44 9.78 -8.29
C PRO A 133 -14.99 9.67 -8.78
N GLU A 134 -14.30 10.81 -8.91
CA GLU A 134 -12.91 10.87 -9.38
C GLU A 134 -11.96 10.22 -8.38
N GLN A 135 -12.15 10.45 -7.07
CA GLN A 135 -11.34 9.78 -6.03
C GLN A 135 -11.54 8.25 -6.08
N ARG A 136 -12.80 7.82 -6.25
CA ARG A 136 -13.11 6.40 -6.41
C ARG A 136 -12.52 5.82 -7.69
N LEU A 137 -12.56 6.57 -8.81
CA LEU A 137 -11.94 6.17 -10.07
C LEU A 137 -10.43 5.97 -9.90
N PHE A 138 -9.73 6.90 -9.26
CA PHE A 138 -8.28 6.75 -9.02
C PHE A 138 -7.96 5.54 -8.14
N GLN A 139 -8.76 5.26 -7.13
CA GLN A 139 -8.59 4.04 -6.34
C GLN A 139 -8.75 2.78 -7.21
N LEU A 140 -9.70 2.75 -8.14
CA LEU A 140 -9.88 1.63 -9.07
C LEU A 140 -8.73 1.53 -10.10
N VAL A 141 -8.21 2.65 -10.60
CA VAL A 141 -7.02 2.69 -11.45
C VAL A 141 -5.80 2.13 -10.70
N ASN A 142 -5.63 2.48 -9.44
CA ASN A 142 -4.58 1.93 -8.60
C ASN A 142 -4.72 0.41 -8.44
N LEU A 143 -5.93 -0.09 -8.22
CA LEU A 143 -6.20 -1.52 -8.12
C LEU A 143 -5.90 -2.24 -9.44
N LEU A 144 -6.35 -1.68 -10.57
CA LEU A 144 -6.04 -2.20 -11.90
C LEU A 144 -4.52 -2.26 -12.14
N TRP A 145 -3.81 -1.20 -11.79
CA TRP A 145 -2.34 -1.17 -11.92
C TRP A 145 -1.68 -2.33 -11.16
N ARG A 146 -2.10 -2.58 -9.89
CA ARG A 146 -1.56 -3.69 -9.08
C ARG A 146 -1.93 -5.06 -9.67
N ALA A 147 -3.08 -5.19 -10.30
CA ALA A 147 -3.44 -6.41 -11.04
C ALA A 147 -2.55 -6.60 -12.29
N ILE A 148 -2.31 -5.55 -13.05
CA ILE A 148 -1.39 -5.55 -14.20
C ILE A 148 0.02 -5.95 -13.77
N ARG A 149 0.52 -5.48 -12.63
CA ARG A 149 1.83 -5.87 -12.09
C ARG A 149 1.98 -7.39 -11.96
N VAL A 150 0.92 -8.11 -11.57
CA VAL A 150 0.93 -9.58 -11.50
C VAL A 150 1.15 -10.19 -12.89
N VAL A 151 0.44 -9.71 -13.90
CA VAL A 151 0.58 -10.19 -15.29
C VAL A 151 1.99 -9.95 -15.80
N LEU A 152 2.52 -8.74 -15.57
CA LEU A 152 3.83 -8.35 -16.06
C LEU A 152 4.98 -9.07 -15.34
N ASP A 153 4.91 -9.24 -14.02
CA ASP A 153 5.94 -9.94 -13.27
C ASP A 153 6.05 -11.39 -13.72
N VAL A 154 4.93 -12.10 -13.80
CA VAL A 154 4.88 -13.47 -14.33
C VAL A 154 5.32 -13.53 -15.79
N GLY A 155 4.89 -12.58 -16.62
CA GLY A 155 5.28 -12.48 -18.04
C GLY A 155 6.78 -12.33 -18.22
N LEU A 156 7.37 -11.35 -17.54
CA LEU A 156 8.79 -11.01 -17.62
C LEU A 156 9.70 -12.14 -17.11
N HIS A 157 9.34 -12.77 -16.00
CA HIS A 157 10.27 -13.69 -15.33
C HIS A 157 10.04 -15.17 -15.66
N THR A 158 8.86 -15.54 -16.18
CA THR A 158 8.53 -16.97 -16.41
C THR A 158 8.00 -17.28 -17.81
N ARG A 159 7.64 -16.28 -18.62
CA ARG A 159 6.98 -16.50 -19.92
C ARG A 159 7.67 -15.83 -21.10
N GLY A 160 8.89 -15.32 -20.90
CA GLY A 160 9.69 -14.73 -21.96
C GLY A 160 9.18 -13.38 -22.50
N MET A 161 8.28 -12.69 -21.77
CA MET A 161 7.84 -11.34 -22.12
C MET A 161 9.04 -10.41 -22.09
N THR A 162 9.23 -9.63 -23.13
CA THR A 162 10.26 -8.60 -23.18
C THR A 162 9.85 -7.36 -22.38
N ALA A 163 10.83 -6.59 -21.91
CA ALA A 163 10.57 -5.31 -21.26
C ALA A 163 9.76 -4.35 -22.15
N ARG A 164 9.96 -4.39 -23.47
CA ARG A 164 9.21 -3.59 -24.43
C ARG A 164 7.73 -3.97 -24.46
N GLU A 165 7.43 -5.26 -24.56
CA GLU A 165 6.05 -5.76 -24.53
C GLU A 165 5.36 -5.42 -23.20
N ALA A 166 6.09 -5.48 -22.09
CA ALA A 166 5.56 -5.09 -20.79
C ALA A 166 5.21 -3.59 -20.73
N VAL A 167 6.04 -2.72 -21.29
CA VAL A 167 5.77 -1.28 -21.42
C VAL A 167 4.55 -1.04 -22.29
N ASP A 168 4.49 -1.69 -23.46
CA ASP A 168 3.36 -1.56 -24.39
C ASP A 168 2.05 -1.99 -23.72
N TYR A 169 2.05 -3.11 -23.00
CA TYR A 169 0.92 -3.60 -22.23
C TYR A 169 0.46 -2.58 -21.15
N MET A 170 1.40 -1.97 -20.40
CA MET A 170 1.05 -0.94 -19.42
C MET A 170 0.39 0.27 -20.04
N VAL A 171 0.95 0.77 -21.15
CA VAL A 171 0.43 1.98 -21.84
C VAL A 171 -0.95 1.72 -22.47
N GLU A 172 -1.21 0.49 -22.93
CA GLU A 172 -2.50 0.10 -23.47
C GLU A 172 -3.61 0.04 -22.41
N HIS A 173 -3.28 -0.42 -21.20
CA HIS A 173 -4.28 -0.75 -20.17
C HIS A 173 -4.36 0.27 -19.04
N LEU A 174 -3.42 1.20 -18.92
CA LEU A 174 -3.37 2.21 -17.87
C LEU A 174 -3.23 3.62 -18.45
N PRO A 175 -3.80 4.63 -17.80
CA PRO A 175 -3.58 6.03 -18.15
C PRO A 175 -2.18 6.49 -17.66
N ILE A 176 -1.13 5.85 -18.14
CA ILE A 176 0.26 6.09 -17.76
C ILE A 176 1.08 6.57 -18.96
N GLU A 177 1.97 7.52 -18.76
CA GLU A 177 2.92 7.93 -19.79
C GLU A 177 3.95 6.82 -20.04
N ARG A 178 4.35 6.64 -21.31
CA ARG A 178 5.34 5.63 -21.73
C ARG A 178 6.63 5.71 -20.92
N ARG A 179 7.16 6.91 -20.69
CA ARG A 179 8.38 7.10 -19.89
C ARG A 179 8.23 6.59 -18.45
N SER A 180 7.07 6.83 -17.84
CA SER A 180 6.75 6.30 -16.51
C SER A 180 6.59 4.78 -16.52
N ALA A 181 5.94 4.23 -17.55
CA ALA A 181 5.83 2.78 -17.75
C ALA A 181 7.21 2.13 -17.93
N GLU A 182 8.13 2.76 -18.67
CA GLU A 182 9.51 2.28 -18.82
C GLU A 182 10.28 2.26 -17.49
N ALA A 183 10.10 3.28 -16.65
CA ALA A 183 10.72 3.31 -15.32
C ALA A 183 10.16 2.21 -14.41
N GLU A 184 8.83 2.01 -14.43
CA GLU A 184 8.18 0.95 -13.68
C GLU A 184 8.61 -0.43 -14.14
N VAL A 185 8.62 -0.71 -15.44
CA VAL A 185 9.05 -2.01 -15.98
C VAL A 185 10.51 -2.31 -15.64
N ARG A 186 11.40 -1.30 -15.70
CA ARG A 186 12.79 -1.46 -15.23
C ARG A 186 12.85 -1.92 -13.78
N ARG A 187 12.02 -1.32 -12.92
CA ARG A 187 11.92 -1.72 -11.51
C ARG A 187 11.39 -3.14 -11.36
N TYR A 188 10.42 -3.56 -12.18
CA TYR A 188 9.90 -4.93 -12.17
C TYR A 188 10.95 -5.95 -12.57
N CYS A 189 11.74 -5.65 -13.61
CA CYS A 189 12.86 -6.51 -14.01
C CYS A 189 13.92 -6.67 -12.91
N ALA A 190 14.14 -5.62 -12.09
CA ALA A 190 15.15 -5.65 -11.02
C ALA A 190 14.66 -6.42 -9.77
N TRP A 191 13.34 -6.52 -9.56
CA TRP A 191 12.74 -7.11 -8.36
C TRP A 191 11.71 -8.19 -8.71
N PRO A 192 12.16 -9.39 -9.12
CA PRO A 192 11.28 -10.51 -9.42
C PRO A 192 10.38 -10.84 -8.23
N THR A 193 9.13 -11.18 -8.49
CA THR A 193 8.10 -11.56 -7.53
C THR A 193 7.56 -10.43 -6.62
N TYR A 194 8.29 -9.33 -6.44
CA TYR A 194 7.84 -8.24 -5.59
C TYR A 194 6.50 -7.66 -6.07
N GLN A 195 6.30 -7.59 -7.37
CA GLN A 195 5.09 -6.97 -7.95
C GLN A 195 3.81 -7.79 -7.68
N LEU A 196 3.93 -9.05 -7.31
CA LEU A 196 2.80 -9.91 -6.94
C LEU A 196 2.21 -9.54 -5.57
N CYS A 197 3.05 -9.03 -4.66
CA CYS A 197 2.72 -8.89 -3.24
C CYS A 197 1.47 -8.02 -2.98
N TYR A 198 1.25 -6.99 -3.79
CA TYR A 198 0.11 -6.08 -3.66
C TYR A 198 -1.23 -6.79 -3.84
N ALA A 199 -1.47 -7.35 -5.02
CA ALA A 199 -2.74 -7.96 -5.38
C ALA A 199 -2.96 -9.30 -4.65
N VAL A 200 -1.91 -10.11 -4.50
CA VAL A 200 -1.95 -11.37 -3.76
C VAL A 200 -2.21 -11.11 -2.29
N GLY A 201 -1.46 -10.21 -1.67
CA GLY A 201 -1.65 -9.87 -0.26
C GLY A 201 -3.04 -9.31 0.04
N ARG A 202 -3.54 -8.39 -0.81
CA ARG A 202 -4.93 -7.89 -0.67
C ARG A 202 -5.95 -9.05 -0.77
N ARG A 203 -5.80 -9.96 -1.72
CA ARG A 203 -6.68 -11.13 -1.86
C ARG A 203 -6.67 -11.97 -0.58
N ASP A 204 -5.48 -12.27 -0.07
CA ASP A 204 -5.32 -13.12 1.11
C ASP A 204 -5.91 -12.45 2.37
N LEU A 205 -5.76 -11.12 2.52
CA LEU A 205 -6.36 -10.36 3.61
C LEU A 205 -7.88 -10.28 3.52
N LEU A 206 -8.44 -10.15 2.32
CA LEU A 206 -9.88 -10.19 2.12
C LEU A 206 -10.44 -11.58 2.46
N SER A 207 -9.77 -12.66 2.03
CA SER A 207 -10.14 -14.01 2.41
C SER A 207 -10.08 -14.22 3.92
N LEU A 208 -8.99 -13.78 4.56
CA LEU A 208 -8.84 -13.87 6.01
C LEU A 208 -9.95 -13.11 6.75
N ARG A 209 -10.34 -11.93 6.27
CA ARG A 209 -11.45 -11.15 6.85
C ARG A 209 -12.78 -11.91 6.78
N GLU A 210 -13.06 -12.54 5.65
CA GLU A 210 -14.32 -13.31 5.48
C GLU A 210 -14.32 -14.58 6.35
N ASP A 211 -13.18 -15.26 6.47
CA ASP A 211 -13.09 -16.44 7.34
C ASP A 211 -13.21 -16.06 8.82
N TYR A 212 -12.60 -14.94 9.23
CA TYR A 212 -12.75 -14.40 10.58
C TYR A 212 -14.22 -13.99 10.85
N ARG A 213 -14.88 -13.38 9.85
CA ARG A 213 -16.30 -13.02 9.94
C ARG A 213 -17.18 -14.25 10.11
N ALA A 214 -16.93 -15.29 9.32
CA ALA A 214 -17.68 -16.54 9.41
C ALA A 214 -17.50 -17.22 10.78
N ALA A 215 -16.29 -17.22 11.31
CA ALA A 215 -16.00 -17.80 12.64
C ALA A 215 -16.62 -16.98 13.79
N ALA A 216 -16.66 -15.64 13.68
CA ALA A 216 -17.22 -14.76 14.70
C ALA A 216 -18.76 -14.69 14.66
N GLY A 217 -19.40 -15.03 13.54
CA GLY A 217 -20.85 -14.93 13.35
C GLY A 217 -21.38 -13.52 13.67
N ASP A 218 -22.46 -13.45 14.45
CA ASP A 218 -23.08 -12.16 14.86
C ASP A 218 -22.18 -11.28 15.72
N GLY A 219 -21.08 -11.83 16.27
CA GLY A 219 -20.09 -11.11 17.06
C GLY A 219 -18.98 -10.44 16.20
N PHE A 220 -19.09 -10.47 14.88
CA PHE A 220 -18.08 -9.85 14.02
C PHE A 220 -18.03 -8.34 14.18
N GLU A 221 -16.86 -7.84 14.53
CA GLU A 221 -16.53 -6.42 14.56
C GLU A 221 -15.28 -6.20 13.71
N LEU A 222 -15.40 -5.35 12.69
CA LEU A 222 -14.31 -5.06 11.75
C LEU A 222 -13.06 -4.53 12.47
N ARG A 223 -13.23 -3.67 13.47
CA ARG A 223 -12.13 -3.15 14.27
C ARG A 223 -11.39 -4.25 15.01
N ARG A 224 -12.10 -5.18 15.65
CA ARG A 224 -11.48 -6.32 16.35
C ARG A 224 -10.68 -7.20 15.40
N PHE A 225 -11.19 -7.41 14.19
CA PHE A 225 -10.42 -8.11 13.15
C PHE A 225 -9.10 -7.40 12.83
N HIS A 226 -9.14 -6.07 12.61
CA HIS A 226 -7.94 -5.32 12.28
C HIS A 226 -6.96 -5.25 13.45
N ASP A 227 -7.43 -5.01 14.67
CA ASP A 227 -6.58 -4.98 15.87
C ASP A 227 -5.89 -6.34 16.08
N ALA A 228 -6.62 -7.45 15.89
CA ALA A 228 -6.06 -8.78 15.95
C ALA A 228 -5.01 -9.02 14.85
N LEU A 229 -5.32 -8.65 13.61
CA LEU A 229 -4.40 -8.81 12.47
C LEU A 229 -3.12 -8.00 12.64
N LEU A 230 -3.22 -6.73 13.02
CA LEU A 230 -2.08 -5.84 13.24
C LEU A 230 -1.20 -6.33 14.41
N GLY A 231 -1.77 -7.03 15.37
CA GLY A 231 -1.05 -7.70 16.46
C GLY A 231 -0.09 -8.80 16.01
N TYR A 232 -0.17 -9.26 14.76
CA TYR A 232 0.81 -10.19 14.15
C TYR A 232 1.97 -9.45 13.47
N GLY A 233 1.94 -8.12 13.37
CA GLY A 233 2.97 -7.33 12.69
C GLY A 233 3.05 -7.61 11.19
N GLY A 234 4.26 -7.74 10.68
CA GLY A 234 4.51 -8.02 9.25
C GLY A 234 4.62 -9.49 8.87
N LEU A 235 4.15 -10.42 9.72
CA LEU A 235 4.20 -11.86 9.45
C LEU A 235 3.38 -12.24 8.20
N PRO A 236 3.70 -13.36 7.54
CA PRO A 236 2.87 -13.92 6.47
C PRO A 236 1.40 -14.04 6.89
N VAL A 237 0.48 -13.75 5.98
CA VAL A 237 -0.98 -13.82 6.24
C VAL A 237 -1.40 -15.22 6.71
N SER A 238 -0.76 -16.29 6.22
CA SER A 238 -1.00 -17.67 6.66
C SER A 238 -0.68 -17.87 8.14
N LEU A 239 0.39 -17.27 8.65
CA LEU A 239 0.72 -17.35 10.08
C LEU A 239 -0.25 -16.55 10.96
N ALA A 240 -0.71 -15.39 10.46
CA ALA A 240 -1.77 -14.63 11.15
C ALA A 240 -3.06 -15.43 11.18
N ARG A 241 -3.45 -16.07 10.09
CA ARG A 241 -4.62 -16.97 9.97
C ARG A 241 -4.56 -18.10 10.99
N TRP A 242 -3.45 -18.81 11.03
CA TRP A 242 -3.23 -19.86 12.03
C TRP A 242 -3.29 -19.32 13.46
N GLY A 243 -2.61 -18.21 13.74
CA GLY A 243 -2.62 -17.58 15.07
C GLY A 243 -3.99 -17.09 15.52
N MET A 244 -4.91 -16.79 14.59
CA MET A 244 -6.32 -16.48 14.86
C MET A 244 -7.18 -17.73 15.05
N GLY A 245 -6.63 -18.93 14.93
CA GLY A 245 -7.36 -20.22 15.06
C GLY A 245 -8.28 -20.54 13.90
N LEU A 246 -8.03 -19.98 12.71
CA LEU A 246 -8.84 -20.16 11.49
C LEU A 246 -8.33 -21.30 10.59
N GLU A 247 -7.17 -21.84 10.87
CA GLU A 247 -6.59 -23.01 10.21
C GLU A 247 -5.79 -23.83 11.22
N GLU A 248 -5.59 -25.12 10.90
CA GLU A 248 -4.64 -25.95 11.65
C GLU A 248 -3.20 -25.44 11.42
N ARG A 249 -2.30 -25.85 12.32
CA ARG A 249 -0.89 -25.47 12.26
C ARG A 249 -0.29 -25.89 10.92
N PRO A 250 0.39 -24.98 10.17
CA PRO A 250 1.04 -25.32 8.91
C PRO A 250 2.19 -26.30 9.07
#